data_56c876a9f5e28f430aaec2d932460057
#
_entry.id   56c876a9f5e28f430aaec2d932460057
#
_cell.length_a   1.000
_cell.length_b   1.000
_cell.length_c   1.000
_cell.angle_alpha   90.00
_cell.angle_beta   90.00
_cell.angle_gamma   90.00
#
_symmetry.space_group_name_H-M   'P 1'
#
loop_
_entity.id
_entity.type
_entity.pdbx_description
1 polymer ?
#
loop_
_entity_poly.entity_id
_entity_poly.type
_entity_poly.pdbx_seq_one_letter_code
_entity_poly.pdbx_strand_id
1 'polypeptide(L)'
;MAHDIRELIINENHPLFDRTGMFYKEFPSDFRQIRYFXLLVVQKAPPEIKEINLLEQQISEVIKNAVKHGNRNNPDKKIRIWYSFSTAHAHLIVEDEGEGFQGIDEWNAFNRQRIEAFQAQNFEVLGNYVSYRTTRSDDHDGGNAMFAAVEYWNDGVVFNRQHNAVAVGKTFPQRRLGLEIG
;
A
#
# COMPACT_ATOMS: atom_id res chain seq x y z
N MET A 1 18.10 -5.85 19.37
CA MET A 1 16.88 -5.12 19.26
C MET A 1 15.88 -5.83 18.34
N ALA A 2 14.68 -5.88 18.76
CA ALA A 2 13.69 -6.52 17.95
C ALA A 2 13.36 -5.66 16.74
N HIS A 3 13.26 -6.29 15.60
CA HIS A 3 12.81 -5.59 14.42
C HIS A 3 11.30 -5.56 14.39
N ASP A 4 10.77 -4.43 14.01
CA ASP A 4 9.34 -4.33 13.80
C ASP A 4 8.97 -5.16 12.59
N ILE A 5 8.12 -6.12 12.80
CA ILE A 5 7.57 -6.88 11.69
C ILE A 5 6.30 -6.15 11.28
N ARG A 6 6.34 -5.56 10.09
CA ARG A 6 5.21 -4.80 9.62
C ARG A 6 4.18 -5.75 9.06
N GLU A 7 2.96 -5.55 9.48
CA GLU A 7 1.86 -6.42 9.11
C GLU A 7 0.74 -5.61 8.53
N LEU A 8 -0.11 -6.29 7.76
CA LEU A 8 -1.37 -5.71 7.36
C LEU A 8 -2.28 -5.70 8.58
N ILE A 9 -2.91 -4.58 8.82
CA ILE A 9 -3.73 -4.38 10.02
C ILE A 9 -5.20 -4.33 9.60
N ILE A 10 -6.07 -4.96 10.38
CA ILE A 10 -7.52 -4.86 10.17
C ILE A 10 -8.08 -4.06 11.33
N ASN A 11 -8.44 -2.82 11.09
CA ASN A 11 -8.98 -1.95 12.14
C ASN A 11 -9.63 -0.74 11.49
N GLU A 12 -10.94 -0.81 11.30
CA GLU A 12 -11.62 0.30 10.62
C GLU A 12 -11.69 1.55 11.46
N ASN A 13 -11.31 1.48 12.72
CA ASN A 13 -11.26 2.65 13.58
C ASN A 13 -9.87 3.26 13.70
N HIS A 14 -8.94 2.75 12.91
CA HIS A 14 -7.56 3.26 12.93
C HIS A 14 -7.54 4.73 12.49
N PRO A 15 -6.67 5.55 13.08
CA PRO A 15 -6.62 6.97 12.68
C PRO A 15 -6.35 7.20 11.20
N LEU A 16 -5.70 6.27 10.52
CA LEU A 16 -5.47 6.46 9.08
C LEU A 16 -6.77 6.47 8.28
N PHE A 17 -7.89 6.03 8.85
CA PHE A 17 -9.16 6.11 8.15
C PHE A 17 -9.88 7.45 8.35
N ASP A 18 -9.28 8.37 9.09
CA ASP A 18 -9.88 9.70 9.28
C ASP A 18 -9.68 10.50 7.99
N ARG A 19 -10.77 10.89 7.37
CA ARG A 19 -10.76 11.55 6.06
C ARG A 19 -10.77 13.07 6.15
N THR A 20 -10.71 13.62 7.33
CA THR A 20 -10.82 15.06 7.53
C THR A 20 -9.74 15.78 6.72
N GLY A 21 -10.18 16.74 5.91
CA GLY A 21 -9.24 17.56 5.16
C GLY A 21 -8.69 16.93 3.91
N MET A 22 -9.11 15.73 3.56
CA MET A 22 -8.56 15.05 2.39
C MET A 22 -9.30 15.45 1.12
N PHE A 23 -8.59 15.42 0.01
CA PHE A 23 -9.21 15.48 -1.30
C PHE A 23 -9.91 14.16 -1.60
N TYR A 24 -10.84 14.19 -2.53
CA TYR A 24 -11.65 13.03 -2.85
C TYR A 24 -11.88 12.94 -4.35
N LYS A 25 -11.77 11.73 -4.89
CA LYS A 25 -12.14 11.46 -6.28
C LYS A 25 -12.74 10.07 -6.39
N GLU A 26 -13.62 9.92 -7.39
CA GLU A 26 -14.16 8.62 -7.77
C GLU A 26 -13.71 8.30 -9.18
N PHE A 27 -13.42 7.03 -9.40
CA PHE A 27 -13.02 6.57 -10.73
C PHE A 27 -13.73 5.27 -11.05
N PRO A 28 -14.03 5.01 -12.34
CA PRO A 28 -14.49 3.67 -12.71
C PRO A 28 -13.36 2.67 -12.59
N SER A 29 -13.70 1.41 -12.43
CA SER A 29 -12.69 0.36 -12.30
C SER A 29 -12.23 -0.09 -13.68
N ASP A 30 -11.49 0.78 -14.34
CA ASP A 30 -10.98 0.53 -15.67
C ASP A 30 -9.47 0.43 -15.59
N PHE A 31 -8.97 -0.80 -15.67
CA PHE A 31 -7.55 -1.01 -15.46
C PHE A 31 -6.69 -0.32 -16.52
N ARG A 32 -7.26 -0.01 -17.67
CA ARG A 32 -6.51 0.68 -18.71
C ARG A 32 -6.20 2.12 -18.36
N GLN A 33 -6.89 2.67 -17.35
CA GLN A 33 -6.71 4.06 -16.97
C GLN A 33 -6.03 4.23 -15.61
N ILE A 34 -5.49 3.17 -15.06
CA ILE A 34 -4.91 3.25 -13.72
C ILE A 34 -3.79 4.29 -13.67
N ARG A 35 -2.94 4.32 -14.70
CA ARG A 35 -1.87 5.31 -14.71
C ARG A 35 -2.43 6.72 -14.71
N TYR A 36 -3.49 6.94 -15.44
CA TYR A 36 -4.13 8.25 -15.46
C TYR A 36 -4.65 8.62 -14.06
N PHE A 37 -5.27 7.68 -13.41
CA PHE A 37 -5.73 7.94 -12.06
C PHE A 37 -4.58 8.30 -11.13
N UNK A 38 -3.57 7.73 -11.20
CA UNK A 38 -2.60 7.88 -10.49
C UNK A 38 -2.18 9.13 -10.56
N LEU A 39 -1.99 9.58 -11.81
CA LEU A 39 -1.47 10.92 -12.06
C LEU A 39 -2.37 12.03 -11.52
N LEU A 40 -3.65 11.84 -11.64
CA LEU A 40 -4.57 12.85 -11.13
C LEU A 40 -4.44 13.00 -9.61
N VAL A 41 -4.24 11.90 -8.91
CA VAL A 41 -4.09 11.96 -7.47
C VAL A 41 -2.76 12.63 -7.10
N VAL A 42 -1.70 12.25 -7.77
CA VAL A 42 -0.37 12.73 -7.40
C VAL A 42 -0.18 14.20 -7.75
N GLN A 43 -1.03 14.77 -8.60
CA GLN A 43 -0.95 16.19 -8.88
C GLN A 43 -0.97 17.04 -7.61
N LYS A 44 -1.60 16.55 -6.56
CA LYS A 44 -1.68 17.31 -5.31
C LYS A 44 -0.44 17.17 -4.45
N ALA A 45 0.50 16.32 -4.84
CA ALA A 45 1.71 16.15 -4.04
C ALA A 45 2.68 17.29 -4.30
N PRO A 46 3.33 17.81 -3.25
CA PRO A 46 4.31 18.87 -3.46
C PRO A 46 5.47 18.38 -4.31
N PRO A 47 5.96 19.21 -5.21
CA PRO A 47 7.11 18.80 -6.03
C PRO A 47 8.38 18.61 -5.25
N GLU A 48 8.42 19.09 -4.01
CA GLU A 48 9.61 18.95 -3.19
C GLU A 48 9.82 17.54 -2.67
N ILE A 49 8.82 16.66 -2.78
CA ILE A 49 9.01 15.29 -2.35
C ILE A 49 10.07 14.65 -3.24
N LYS A 50 11.15 14.19 -2.60
CA LYS A 50 12.29 13.71 -3.36
C LYS A 50 12.01 12.42 -4.11
N GLU A 51 11.25 11.53 -3.48
CA GLU A 51 10.97 10.23 -4.07
C GLU A 51 9.60 10.21 -4.72
N ILE A 52 9.30 11.24 -5.48
CA ILE A 52 7.97 11.36 -6.05
C ILE A 52 7.65 10.19 -6.97
N ASN A 53 8.63 9.67 -7.69
CA ASN A 53 8.38 8.55 -8.59
C ASN A 53 8.03 7.28 -7.81
N LEU A 54 8.68 7.08 -6.68
CA LEU A 54 8.37 5.93 -5.86
C LEU A 54 6.99 6.09 -5.23
N LEU A 55 6.64 7.30 -4.81
CA LEU A 55 5.30 7.56 -4.29
C LEU A 55 4.25 7.25 -5.35
N GLU A 56 4.47 7.72 -6.58
CA GLU A 56 3.55 7.42 -7.67
C GLU A 56 3.37 5.92 -7.84
N GLN A 57 4.49 5.21 -7.83
CA GLN A 57 4.44 3.78 -8.03
C GLN A 57 3.64 3.10 -6.93
N GLN A 58 3.85 3.50 -5.69
CA GLN A 58 3.15 2.87 -4.57
C GLN A 58 1.67 3.22 -4.57
N ILE A 59 1.33 4.44 -4.91
CA ILE A 59 -0.08 4.81 -5.02
C ILE A 59 -0.74 4.01 -6.14
N SER A 60 -0.05 3.89 -7.26
CA SER A 60 -0.58 3.13 -8.39
C SER A 60 -0.87 1.69 -8.00
N GLU A 61 -0.01 1.08 -7.18
CA GLU A 61 -0.25 -0.29 -6.75
C GLU A 61 -1.49 -0.41 -5.88
N VAL A 62 -1.73 0.55 -5.00
CA VAL A 62 -2.93 0.50 -4.17
C VAL A 62 -4.18 0.62 -5.05
N ILE A 63 -4.15 1.54 -6.00
CA ILE A 63 -5.29 1.72 -6.90
C ILE A 63 -5.49 0.47 -7.76
N LYS A 64 -4.39 -0.09 -8.26
CA LYS A 64 -4.47 -1.29 -9.09
C LYS A 64 -5.12 -2.44 -8.33
N ASN A 65 -4.77 -2.61 -7.07
CA ASN A 65 -5.38 -3.69 -6.29
C ASN A 65 -6.89 -3.49 -6.14
N ALA A 66 -7.32 -2.26 -5.94
CA ALA A 66 -8.76 -2.00 -5.81
C ALA A 66 -9.47 -2.27 -7.13
N VAL A 67 -8.89 -1.85 -8.24
CA VAL A 67 -9.52 -2.03 -9.54
C VAL A 67 -9.54 -3.50 -9.94
N LYS A 68 -8.39 -4.16 -9.86
CA LYS A 68 -8.28 -5.51 -10.42
C LYS A 68 -8.77 -6.57 -9.46
N HIS A 69 -8.43 -6.46 -8.20
CA HIS A 69 -8.77 -7.52 -7.26
C HIS A 69 -10.02 -7.22 -6.48
N GLY A 70 -10.22 -5.96 -6.10
CA GLY A 70 -11.44 -5.60 -5.39
C GLY A 70 -12.64 -5.66 -6.29
N ASN A 71 -12.65 -4.84 -7.33
CA ASN A 71 -13.79 -4.72 -8.24
C ASN A 71 -13.70 -5.62 -9.47
N ARG A 72 -12.62 -6.37 -9.61
CA ARG A 72 -12.45 -7.37 -10.69
C ARG A 72 -12.60 -6.75 -12.08
N ASN A 73 -12.02 -5.57 -12.23
CA ASN A 73 -12.01 -4.85 -13.50
C ASN A 73 -13.41 -4.55 -14.05
N ASN A 74 -14.38 -4.46 -13.17
CA ASN A 74 -15.74 -4.16 -13.59
C ASN A 74 -15.93 -2.64 -13.68
N PRO A 75 -16.02 -2.07 -14.87
CA PRO A 75 -16.10 -0.61 -14.97
C PRO A 75 -17.39 -0.02 -14.45
N ASP A 76 -18.40 -0.85 -14.22
CA ASP A 76 -19.64 -0.36 -13.62
C ASP A 76 -19.48 -0.12 -12.12
N LYS A 77 -18.41 -0.62 -11.53
CA LYS A 77 -18.12 -0.38 -10.13
C LYS A 77 -17.06 0.70 -10.01
N LYS A 78 -17.14 1.43 -8.92
CA LYS A 78 -16.25 2.56 -8.73
C LYS A 78 -15.24 2.30 -7.66
N ILE A 79 -14.10 2.98 -7.76
CA ILE A 79 -13.19 3.10 -6.64
C ILE A 79 -13.29 4.53 -6.13
N ARG A 80 -13.18 4.67 -4.83
CA ARG A 80 -13.24 5.97 -4.17
C ARG A 80 -11.91 6.19 -3.50
N ILE A 81 -11.34 7.38 -3.72
CA ILE A 81 -9.99 7.65 -3.25
C ILE A 81 -9.99 8.96 -2.48
N TRP A 82 -9.48 8.91 -1.25
CA TRP A 82 -9.21 10.10 -0.45
C TRP A 82 -7.71 10.21 -0.31
N TYR A 83 -7.20 11.44 -0.37
CA TYR A 83 -5.76 11.61 -0.35
C TYR A 83 -5.38 13.00 0.15
N SER A 84 -4.21 13.07 0.77
CA SER A 84 -3.61 14.34 1.14
C SER A 84 -2.10 14.17 1.18
N PHE A 85 -1.41 15.24 0.85
CA PHE A 85 0.04 15.23 0.77
C PHE A 85 0.63 16.49 1.36
N SER A 86 1.81 16.34 1.94
CA SER A 86 2.65 17.46 2.33
C SER A 86 4.09 17.03 2.12
N THR A 87 5.02 17.91 2.42
CA THR A 87 6.43 17.52 2.34
C THR A 87 6.79 16.53 3.43
N ALA A 88 5.97 16.41 4.47
CA ALA A 88 6.24 15.50 5.58
C ALA A 88 5.48 14.19 5.47
N HIS A 89 4.32 14.18 4.80
CA HIS A 89 3.43 13.02 4.84
C HIS A 89 2.72 12.79 3.53
N ALA A 90 2.41 11.54 3.28
CA ALA A 90 1.45 11.16 2.25
C ALA A 90 0.42 10.24 2.89
N HIS A 91 -0.85 10.44 2.55
CA HIS A 91 -1.94 9.71 3.16
C HIS A 91 -2.97 9.39 2.09
N LEU A 92 -3.40 8.15 2.02
CA LEU A 92 -4.27 7.68 0.95
C LEU A 92 -5.24 6.66 1.52
N ILE A 93 -6.50 6.77 1.13
CA ILE A 93 -7.52 5.76 1.44
C ILE A 93 -8.18 5.38 0.13
N VAL A 94 -8.26 4.09 -0.14
CA VAL A 94 -8.87 3.59 -1.36
C VAL A 94 -9.93 2.57 -1.00
N GLU A 95 -11.13 2.75 -1.54
CA GLU A 95 -12.26 1.87 -1.26
C GLU A 95 -12.81 1.33 -2.56
N ASP A 96 -13.05 0.03 -2.60
CA ASP A 96 -13.71 -0.59 -3.74
C ASP A 96 -15.08 -1.12 -3.33
N GLU A 97 -15.81 -1.66 -4.29
CA GLU A 97 -17.16 -2.17 -4.05
C GLU A 97 -17.21 -3.69 -4.08
N GLY A 98 -16.05 -4.31 -3.99
CA GLY A 98 -15.96 -5.75 -4.04
C GLY A 98 -15.75 -6.38 -2.69
N GLU A 99 -15.21 -7.59 -2.72
CA GLU A 99 -14.96 -8.33 -1.51
C GLU A 99 -13.64 -7.97 -0.85
N GLY A 100 -12.86 -7.13 -1.50
CA GLY A 100 -11.64 -6.66 -0.89
C GLY A 100 -10.50 -7.64 -1.00
N PHE A 101 -9.46 -7.32 -0.26
CA PHE A 101 -8.23 -8.11 -0.29
C PHE A 101 -8.44 -9.39 0.51
N GLN A 102 -8.07 -10.52 -0.08
CA GLN A 102 -8.24 -11.81 0.54
C GLN A 102 -6.91 -12.30 1.09
N GLY A 103 -6.98 -13.07 2.16
CA GLY A 103 -5.80 -13.74 2.68
C GLY A 103 -4.90 -12.88 3.51
N ILE A 104 -5.44 -11.90 4.21
CA ILE A 104 -4.61 -11.01 5.03
C ILE A 104 -3.88 -11.80 6.11
N ASP A 105 -4.58 -12.68 6.81
CA ASP A 105 -3.93 -13.42 7.88
C ASP A 105 -2.84 -14.35 7.35
N GLU A 106 -3.11 -14.99 6.23
CA GLU A 106 -2.12 -15.87 5.61
C GLU A 106 -0.90 -15.06 5.18
N TRP A 107 -1.15 -13.91 4.60
CA TRP A 107 -0.03 -13.08 4.17
C TRP A 107 0.82 -12.63 5.37
N ASN A 108 0.15 -12.22 6.44
CA ASN A 108 0.88 -11.77 7.62
C ASN A 108 1.73 -12.90 8.21
N ALA A 109 1.15 -14.09 8.26
CA ALA A 109 1.89 -15.23 8.81
C ALA A 109 3.12 -15.54 7.96
N PHE A 110 2.94 -15.52 6.64
CA PHE A 110 4.06 -15.80 5.77
C PHE A 110 5.13 -14.72 5.84
N ASN A 111 4.70 -13.46 5.92
CA ASN A 111 5.65 -12.36 6.03
C ASN A 111 6.46 -12.46 7.32
N ARG A 112 5.81 -12.84 8.41
CA ARG A 112 6.52 -13.03 9.66
C ARG A 112 7.57 -14.12 9.55
N GLN A 113 7.21 -15.23 8.91
CA GLN A 113 8.17 -16.31 8.71
C GLN A 113 9.34 -15.85 7.85
N ARG A 114 9.04 -15.06 6.81
CA ARG A 114 10.08 -14.57 5.93
C ARG A 114 11.09 -13.71 6.69
N ILE A 115 10.58 -12.81 7.50
CA ILE A 115 11.46 -11.89 8.21
C ILE A 115 12.28 -12.65 9.24
N GLU A 116 11.65 -13.57 9.95
CA GLU A 116 12.39 -14.38 10.92
C GLU A 116 13.45 -15.23 10.24
N ALA A 117 13.16 -15.73 9.05
CA ALA A 117 14.12 -16.54 8.32
C ALA A 117 15.33 -15.71 7.90
N PHE A 118 15.11 -14.48 7.47
CA PHE A 118 16.22 -13.60 7.14
C PHE A 118 17.07 -13.35 8.36
N GLN A 119 16.46 -13.08 9.49
CA GLN A 119 17.20 -12.80 10.71
C GLN A 119 17.99 -14.02 11.16
N ALA A 120 17.43 -15.20 10.99
CA ALA A 120 18.09 -16.45 11.39
C ALA A 120 18.93 -17.07 10.27
N GLN A 121 18.92 -16.47 9.09
CA GLN A 121 19.61 -17.00 7.93
C GLN A 121 19.18 -18.42 7.61
N ASN A 122 17.87 -18.64 7.69
CA ASN A 122 17.29 -19.95 7.43
C ASN A 122 16.97 -20.07 5.96
N PHE A 123 17.86 -20.68 5.20
CA PHE A 123 17.72 -20.71 3.76
C PHE A 123 16.60 -21.62 3.29
N GLU A 124 16.25 -22.61 4.07
CA GLU A 124 15.15 -23.49 3.69
C GLU A 124 13.83 -22.72 3.69
N VAL A 125 13.59 -21.95 4.73
CA VAL A 125 12.37 -21.16 4.79
C VAL A 125 12.37 -20.07 3.72
N LEU A 126 13.55 -19.50 3.44
CA LEU A 126 13.63 -18.50 2.38
C LEU A 126 13.33 -19.11 1.03
N GLY A 127 13.66 -20.38 0.85
CA GLY A 127 13.27 -21.06 -0.37
C GLY A 127 11.75 -21.16 -0.49
N ASN A 128 11.07 -21.39 0.61
CA ASN A 128 9.61 -21.40 0.59
C ASN A 128 9.04 -20.03 0.23
N TYR A 129 9.70 -18.97 0.67
CA TYR A 129 9.29 -17.64 0.30
C TYR A 129 9.39 -17.43 -1.21
N VAL A 130 10.46 -17.92 -1.82
CA VAL A 130 10.59 -17.80 -3.26
C VAL A 130 9.46 -18.55 -3.96
N SER A 131 9.14 -19.73 -3.48
CA SER A 131 8.04 -20.50 -4.06
C SER A 131 6.71 -19.75 -3.93
N TYR A 132 6.48 -19.12 -2.79
CA TYR A 132 5.27 -18.36 -2.60
C TYR A 132 5.19 -17.20 -3.60
N ARG A 133 6.29 -16.48 -3.76
CA ARG A 133 6.33 -15.39 -4.73
C ARG A 133 6.02 -15.88 -6.13
N THR A 134 6.64 -16.97 -6.52
CA THR A 134 6.47 -17.48 -7.86
C THR A 134 5.02 -17.89 -8.09
N THR A 135 4.45 -18.57 -7.12
CA THR A 135 3.07 -19.01 -7.24
C THR A 135 2.10 -17.85 -7.38
N ARG A 136 2.34 -16.80 -6.60
CA ARG A 136 1.39 -15.69 -6.58
C ARG A 136 1.64 -14.66 -7.68
N SER A 137 2.81 -14.67 -8.28
CA SER A 137 3.13 -13.61 -9.23
C SER A 137 2.29 -13.68 -10.49
N ASP A 138 1.93 -14.88 -10.90
CA ASP A 138 1.05 -15.02 -12.04
C ASP A 138 -0.28 -14.36 -11.82
N ASP A 139 -0.65 -14.27 -10.56
CA ASP A 139 -1.92 -13.70 -10.21
C ASP A 139 -1.77 -12.23 -9.94
N HIS A 140 -0.92 -11.57 -10.69
CA HIS A 140 -0.91 -10.12 -10.63
C HIS A 140 0.07 -9.53 -9.69
N ASP A 141 1.04 -10.28 -9.27
CA ASP A 141 2.09 -9.73 -8.44
C ASP A 141 1.63 -9.29 -7.07
N GLY A 142 0.43 -9.71 -6.67
CA GLY A 142 -0.12 -9.22 -5.43
C GLY A 142 0.77 -9.50 -4.25
N GLY A 143 1.34 -10.70 -4.18
CA GLY A 143 2.19 -11.04 -3.06
C GLY A 143 3.45 -10.20 -3.01
N ASN A 144 4.09 -10.02 -4.15
CA ASN A 144 5.31 -9.22 -4.22
C ASN A 144 5.06 -7.76 -3.90
N ALA A 145 4.00 -7.22 -4.50
CA ALA A 145 3.72 -5.81 -4.31
C ALA A 145 3.42 -5.51 -2.85
N MET A 146 2.80 -6.45 -2.16
CA MET A 146 2.44 -6.21 -0.78
C MET A 146 3.66 -6.15 0.12
N PHE A 147 4.71 -6.93 -0.16
CA PHE A 147 5.94 -6.82 0.62
C PHE A 147 6.53 -5.41 0.49
N ALA A 148 6.53 -4.89 -0.72
CA ALA A 148 7.03 -3.53 -0.93
C ALA A 148 6.14 -2.50 -0.25
N ALA A 149 4.83 -2.72 -0.28
CA ALA A 149 3.90 -1.77 0.29
C ALA A 149 4.08 -1.63 1.80
N VAL A 150 4.20 -2.75 2.51
CA VAL A 150 4.34 -2.64 3.97
C VAL A 150 5.66 -2.00 4.35
N GLU A 151 6.67 -2.12 3.52
CA GLU A 151 7.92 -1.43 3.78
C GLU A 151 7.81 0.05 3.48
N TYR A 152 7.16 0.39 2.39
CA TYR A 152 7.06 1.79 1.98
C TYR A 152 6.15 2.61 2.91
N TRP A 153 4.94 2.09 3.15
CA TRP A 153 3.94 2.84 3.91
C TRP A 153 4.22 2.66 5.40
N ASN A 154 5.18 3.45 5.87
CA ASN A 154 5.73 3.23 7.21
C ASN A 154 4.79 3.66 8.33
N ASP A 155 3.70 4.34 8.00
CA ASP A 155 2.69 4.63 9.03
C ASP A 155 1.64 3.54 9.10
N GLY A 156 1.64 2.63 8.15
CA GLY A 156 0.76 1.48 8.21
C GLY A 156 0.01 1.21 6.93
N VAL A 157 -0.43 -0.04 6.80
CA VAL A 157 -1.35 -0.49 5.74
C VAL A 157 -2.52 -1.13 6.49
N VAL A 158 -3.65 -0.44 6.50
CA VAL A 158 -4.75 -0.77 7.39
C VAL A 158 -6.02 -1.00 6.57
N PHE A 159 -6.69 -2.12 6.82
CA PHE A 159 -7.92 -2.46 6.13
C PHE A 159 -9.12 -2.29 7.05
N ASN A 160 -10.27 -2.03 6.45
CA ASN A 160 -11.51 -2.06 7.21
C ASN A 160 -11.93 -3.50 7.43
N ARG A 161 -13.04 -3.68 8.17
CA ARG A 161 -13.48 -5.03 8.53
C ARG A 161 -13.81 -5.88 7.31
N GLN A 162 -14.36 -5.27 6.27
CA GLN A 162 -14.73 -6.00 5.06
C GLN A 162 -13.57 -6.17 4.09
N HIS A 163 -12.43 -5.57 4.39
CA HIS A 163 -11.23 -5.65 3.56
C HIS A 163 -11.37 -4.96 2.22
N ASN A 164 -12.40 -4.15 2.02
CA ASN A 164 -12.59 -3.45 0.76
C ASN A 164 -12.22 -1.97 0.82
N ALA A 165 -11.62 -1.55 1.91
CA ALA A 165 -11.02 -0.22 1.99
C ALA A 165 -9.67 -0.37 2.66
N VAL A 166 -8.68 0.33 2.12
CA VAL A 166 -7.33 0.30 2.68
C VAL A 166 -6.87 1.73 2.88
N ALA A 167 -6.30 1.99 4.06
CA ALA A 167 -5.72 3.28 4.39
C ALA A 167 -4.23 3.09 4.58
N VAL A 168 -3.43 3.93 3.91
CA VAL A 168 -2.00 3.84 3.99
C VAL A 168 -1.42 5.22 4.29
N GLY A 169 -0.30 5.23 4.99
CA GLY A 169 0.34 6.48 5.33
C GLY A 169 1.85 6.38 5.26
N LYS A 170 2.47 7.47 4.86
CA LYS A 170 3.91 7.56 4.75
C LYS A 170 4.39 8.82 5.41
N THR A 171 5.38 8.71 6.28
CA THR A 171 6.08 9.86 6.84
C THR A 171 7.44 9.91 6.15
N PHE A 172 7.69 11.01 5.46
CA PHE A 172 8.95 11.17 4.74
C PHE A 172 10.05 11.61 5.68
N PRO A 173 11.28 11.18 5.43
CA PRO A 173 12.41 11.68 6.22
C PRO A 173 12.52 13.18 6.06
N GLN A 174 12.76 13.88 7.16
CA GLN A 174 12.88 15.33 7.13
C GLN A 174 14.32 15.72 7.31
N ARG A 175 14.75 16.72 6.54
CA ARG A 175 16.08 17.24 6.71
C ARG A 175 16.18 17.97 8.03
N ARG A 176 17.22 17.68 8.79
CA ARG A 176 17.42 18.32 10.08
C ARG A 176 18.43 19.42 9.93
N LEU A 177 17.98 20.64 10.07
CA LEU A 177 18.84 21.79 9.91
C LEU A 177 19.99 21.73 10.89
N GLY A 178 21.15 22.07 10.40
CA GLY A 178 22.31 22.10 11.25
C GLY A 178 22.99 20.76 11.36
N LEU A 179 22.23 19.69 11.27
CA LEU A 179 22.83 18.36 11.31
C LEU A 179 23.14 17.85 9.92
N GLU A 180 22.36 18.31 8.99
CA GLU A 180 22.54 17.90 7.61
C GLU A 180 23.73 18.49 6.97
N ILE A 181 24.25 19.49 7.60
CA ILE A 181 25.40 20.19 7.05
C ILE A 181 26.62 19.34 7.11
N GLY A 182 26.73 18.59 8.13
CA GLY A 182 27.88 17.78 8.31
C GLY A 182 28.03 16.79 7.19
#